data_f4e5e1af40925b81ad25e3fee73ac507
#
_entry.id   f4e5e1af40925b81ad25e3fee73ac507
#
_cell.length_a   1.000
_cell.length_b   1.000
_cell.length_c   1.000
_cell.angle_alpha   90.00
_cell.angle_beta   90.00
_cell.angle_gamma   90.00
#
_symmetry.space_group_name_H-M   'P 1'
#
loop_
_entity.id
_entity.type
_entity.pdbx_description
1 polymer ?
#
loop_
_entity_poly.entity_id
_entity_poly.type
_entity_poly.pdbx_seq_one_letter_code
_entity_poly.pdbx_strand_id
1 'polypeptide(L)'
;MLQAHATLMRQLDTDLRHDTGLRLADFDVLAQLAQAGGELRMTELAARTLLSRSGLTRRVARLVDEGLVRRANATQDRRGVVVALTDAGVARLTETAPVHLRGVSNLFVERLDEQDLAVLETALRKVIVDCTFG
;
A
#
# COMPACT_ATOMS: atom_id res chain seq x y z
N MET A 1 11.90 16.72 -3.87
CA MET A 1 11.23 15.43 -4.00
C MET A 1 10.72 14.88 -2.66
N LEU A 2 11.57 14.76 -1.65
CA LEU A 2 11.17 14.23 -0.34
C LEU A 2 10.08 15.05 0.33
N GLN A 3 10.14 16.38 0.25
CA GLN A 3 9.12 17.26 0.81
C GLN A 3 7.77 17.08 0.12
N ALA A 4 7.77 16.98 -1.22
CA ALA A 4 6.55 16.76 -1.98
C ALA A 4 5.92 15.41 -1.62
N HIS A 5 6.73 14.35 -1.53
CA HIS A 5 6.29 13.03 -1.13
C HIS A 5 5.68 13.04 0.28
N ALA A 6 6.38 13.61 1.26
CA ALA A 6 5.90 13.66 2.63
C ALA A 6 4.60 14.46 2.78
N THR A 7 4.49 15.58 2.09
CA THR A 7 3.30 16.43 2.11
C THR A 7 2.11 15.71 1.49
N LEU A 8 2.31 15.10 0.32
CA LEU A 8 1.27 14.36 -0.38
C LEU A 8 0.78 13.16 0.44
N MET A 9 1.70 12.36 0.97
CA MET A 9 1.35 11.18 1.76
C MET A 9 0.58 11.53 3.02
N ARG A 10 0.96 12.60 3.71
CA ARG A 10 0.23 13.08 4.89
C ARG A 10 -1.19 13.50 4.56
N GLN A 11 -1.36 14.24 3.47
CA GLN A 11 -2.68 14.71 3.09
C GLN A 11 -3.58 13.56 2.64
N LEU A 12 -3.03 12.62 1.86
CA LEU A 12 -3.75 11.41 1.46
C LEU A 12 -4.19 10.58 2.67
N ASP A 13 -3.30 10.40 3.66
CA ASP A 13 -3.64 9.68 4.89
C ASP A 13 -4.73 10.38 5.68
N THR A 14 -4.63 11.70 5.84
CA THR A 14 -5.62 12.50 6.56
C THR A 14 -7.00 12.39 5.92
N ASP A 15 -7.06 12.56 4.61
CA ASP A 15 -8.32 12.52 3.86
C ASP A 15 -8.93 11.12 3.87
N LEU A 16 -8.15 10.09 3.63
CA LEU A 16 -8.62 8.71 3.63
C LEU A 16 -9.15 8.31 5.01
N ARG A 17 -8.41 8.64 6.05
CA ARG A 17 -8.81 8.35 7.43
C ARG A 17 -10.08 9.10 7.82
N HIS A 18 -10.20 10.36 7.42
CA HIS A 18 -11.39 11.16 7.68
C HIS A 18 -12.62 10.59 6.98
N ASP A 19 -12.48 10.21 5.71
CA ASP A 19 -13.60 9.78 4.88
C ASP A 19 -13.98 8.31 5.08
N THR A 20 -13.03 7.46 5.44
CA THR A 20 -13.25 6.00 5.52
C THR A 20 -12.89 5.37 6.87
N GLY A 21 -12.16 6.08 7.71
CA GLY A 21 -11.62 5.54 8.95
C GLY A 21 -10.37 4.67 8.76
N LEU A 22 -9.97 4.39 7.53
CA LEU A 22 -8.80 3.56 7.22
C LEU A 22 -7.56 4.44 7.00
N ARG A 23 -6.45 4.04 7.60
CA ARG A 23 -5.18 4.72 7.39
C ARG A 23 -4.58 4.35 6.05
N LEU A 24 -3.83 5.27 5.44
CA LEU A 24 -3.19 5.03 4.14
C LEU A 24 -2.25 3.82 4.18
N ALA A 25 -1.49 3.64 5.28
CA ALA A 25 -0.60 2.49 5.42
C ALA A 25 -1.36 1.16 5.50
N ASP A 26 -2.53 1.14 6.10
CA ASP A 26 -3.40 -0.06 6.12
C ASP A 26 -3.97 -0.33 4.73
N PHE A 27 -4.43 0.72 4.05
CA PHE A 27 -4.89 0.64 2.66
C PHE A 27 -3.78 0.05 1.77
N ASP A 28 -2.55 0.53 1.91
CA ASP A 28 -1.42 0.06 1.10
C ASP A 28 -1.18 -1.44 1.30
N VAL A 29 -1.21 -1.93 2.54
CA VAL A 29 -1.09 -3.37 2.82
C VAL A 29 -2.18 -4.17 2.11
N LEU A 30 -3.43 -3.75 2.23
CA LEU A 30 -4.55 -4.43 1.57
C LEU A 30 -4.41 -4.39 0.04
N ALA A 31 -4.00 -3.25 -0.51
CA ALA A 31 -3.82 -3.08 -1.95
C ALA A 31 -2.67 -3.95 -2.49
N GLN A 32 -1.55 -4.03 -1.77
CA GLN A 32 -0.42 -4.87 -2.17
C GLN A 32 -0.81 -6.35 -2.17
N LEU A 33 -1.57 -6.79 -1.18
CA LEU A 33 -2.07 -8.16 -1.15
C LEU A 33 -3.00 -8.45 -2.33
N ALA A 34 -3.90 -7.54 -2.63
CA ALA A 34 -4.82 -7.69 -3.76
C ALA A 34 -4.09 -7.77 -5.10
N GLN A 35 -3.08 -6.91 -5.30
CA GLN A 35 -2.27 -6.91 -6.53
C GLN A 35 -1.48 -8.21 -6.71
N ALA A 36 -1.14 -8.88 -5.62
CA ALA A 36 -0.39 -10.14 -5.63
C ALA A 36 -1.28 -11.39 -5.71
N GLY A 37 -2.58 -11.21 -5.93
CA GLY A 37 -3.51 -12.34 -6.02
C GLY A 37 -4.15 -12.72 -4.69
N GLY A 38 -3.99 -11.92 -3.65
CA GLY A 38 -4.67 -12.09 -2.36
C GLY A 38 -3.78 -12.49 -1.20
N GLU A 39 -2.55 -12.93 -1.45
CA GLU A 39 -1.63 -13.31 -0.38
C GLU A 39 -0.18 -13.04 -0.73
N LEU A 40 0.63 -12.78 0.29
CA LEU A 40 2.07 -12.58 0.18
C LEU A 40 2.75 -13.14 1.44
N ARG A 41 4.00 -13.54 1.30
CA ARG A 41 4.86 -13.78 2.45
C ARG A 41 5.16 -12.43 3.13
N MET A 42 5.31 -12.46 4.44
CA MET A 42 5.61 -11.25 5.23
C MET A 42 6.83 -10.50 4.69
N THR A 43 7.88 -11.23 4.29
CA THR A 43 9.10 -10.64 3.72
C THR A 43 8.85 -9.96 2.38
N GLU A 44 8.00 -10.52 1.54
CA GLU A 44 7.61 -9.93 0.27
C GLU A 44 6.74 -8.67 0.48
N LEU A 45 5.83 -8.74 1.44
CA LEU A 45 4.99 -7.60 1.80
C LEU A 45 5.83 -6.44 2.33
N ALA A 46 6.82 -6.73 3.17
CA ALA A 46 7.75 -5.72 3.68
C ALA A 46 8.52 -5.02 2.55
N ALA A 47 8.92 -5.77 1.53
CA ALA A 47 9.63 -5.22 0.38
C ALA A 47 8.76 -4.30 -0.48
N ARG A 48 7.45 -4.45 -0.43
CA ARG A 48 6.48 -3.68 -1.23
C ARG A 48 5.91 -2.47 -0.50
N THR A 49 6.18 -2.34 0.79
CA THR A 49 5.67 -1.22 1.60
C THR A 49 6.84 -0.37 2.10
N LEU A 50 6.54 0.83 2.57
CA LEU A 50 7.53 1.73 3.16
C LEU A 50 7.74 1.45 4.65
N LEU A 51 7.06 0.46 5.20
CA LEU A 51 7.11 0.16 6.62
C LEU A 51 8.37 -0.64 6.98
N SER A 52 8.90 -0.40 8.18
CA SER A 52 9.90 -1.27 8.78
C SER A 52 9.28 -2.65 9.08
N ARG A 53 10.11 -3.67 9.28
CA ARG A 53 9.63 -5.00 9.63
C ARG A 53 8.76 -4.97 10.89
N SER A 54 9.22 -4.28 11.93
CA SER A 54 8.45 -4.15 13.17
C SER A 54 7.16 -3.37 12.98
N GLY A 55 7.19 -2.31 12.20
CA GLY A 55 6.01 -1.52 11.85
C GLY A 55 4.99 -2.34 11.08
N LEU A 56 5.44 -3.11 10.10
CA LEU A 56 4.57 -4.00 9.32
C LEU A 56 3.96 -5.10 10.19
N THR A 57 4.76 -5.74 11.04
CA THR A 57 4.28 -6.79 11.96
C THR A 57 3.15 -6.27 12.86
N ARG A 58 3.33 -5.08 13.43
CA ARG A 58 2.30 -4.46 14.27
C ARG A 58 1.03 -4.13 13.49
N ARG A 59 1.20 -3.64 12.26
CA ARG A 59 0.07 -3.27 11.40
C ARG A 59 -0.70 -4.49 10.96
N VAL A 60 -0.01 -5.56 10.56
CA VAL A 60 -0.64 -6.83 10.20
C VAL A 60 -1.40 -7.41 11.40
N ALA A 61 -0.81 -7.39 12.60
CA ALA A 61 -1.49 -7.86 13.81
C ALA A 61 -2.81 -7.12 14.04
N ARG A 62 -2.83 -5.81 13.84
CA ARG A 62 -4.04 -5.00 13.97
C ARG A 62 -5.08 -5.33 12.90
N LEU A 63 -4.63 -5.52 11.65
CA LEU A 63 -5.51 -5.92 10.56
C LEU A 63 -6.10 -7.32 10.77
N VAL A 64 -5.35 -8.22 11.38
CA VAL A 64 -5.86 -9.53 11.80
C VAL A 64 -6.96 -9.37 12.86
N ASP A 65 -6.73 -8.52 13.87
CA ASP A 65 -7.73 -8.25 14.90
C ASP A 65 -9.02 -7.65 14.34
N GLU A 66 -8.89 -6.85 13.28
CA GLU A 66 -10.04 -6.25 12.58
C GLU A 66 -10.70 -7.23 11.58
N GLY A 67 -10.12 -8.40 11.39
CA GLY A 67 -10.66 -9.41 10.48
C GLY A 67 -10.43 -9.14 9.00
N LEU A 68 -9.55 -8.21 8.65
CA LEU A 68 -9.30 -7.81 7.25
C LEU A 68 -8.25 -8.67 6.57
N VAL A 69 -7.35 -9.26 7.33
CA VAL A 69 -6.36 -10.22 6.86
C VAL A 69 -6.28 -11.40 7.83
N ARG A 70 -5.74 -12.50 7.36
CA ARG A 70 -5.36 -13.62 8.20
C ARG A 70 -3.87 -13.91 8.03
N ARG A 71 -3.29 -14.52 9.03
CA ARG A 71 -1.87 -14.84 9.07
C ARG A 71 -1.70 -16.32 9.34
N ALA A 72 -0.85 -16.98 8.56
CA ALA A 72 -0.56 -18.40 8.70
C ALA A 72 0.91 -18.67 8.40
N ASN A 73 1.43 -19.74 8.95
CA ASN A 73 2.77 -20.19 8.60
C ASN A 73 2.76 -20.80 7.18
N ALA A 74 3.84 -20.56 6.43
CA ALA A 74 4.01 -21.17 5.12
C ALA A 74 4.08 -22.69 5.26
N THR A 75 3.29 -23.40 4.45
CA THR A 75 3.11 -24.85 4.60
C THR A 75 4.25 -25.70 4.04
N GLN A 76 5.03 -25.16 3.08
CA GLN A 76 6.00 -25.99 2.34
C GLN A 76 7.40 -25.96 2.91
N ASP A 77 7.83 -24.91 3.56
CA ASP A 77 9.19 -24.80 4.10
C ASP A 77 9.24 -24.49 5.59
N ARG A 78 8.10 -24.40 6.22
CA ARG A 78 7.92 -24.08 7.66
C ARG A 78 8.61 -22.78 8.09
N ARG A 79 9.07 -21.96 7.13
CA ARG A 79 9.73 -20.70 7.38
C ARG A 79 8.86 -19.58 6.87
N GLY A 80 8.76 -18.53 7.68
CA GLY A 80 8.06 -17.36 7.30
C GLY A 80 6.57 -17.44 7.55
N VAL A 81 5.95 -16.32 7.37
CA VAL A 81 4.54 -16.09 7.63
C VAL A 81 3.91 -15.61 6.32
N VAL A 82 2.76 -16.14 6.01
CA VAL A 82 1.93 -15.70 4.87
C VAL A 82 0.80 -14.85 5.42
N VAL A 83 0.55 -13.73 4.76
CA VAL A 83 -0.56 -12.82 5.04
C VAL A 83 -1.52 -12.88 3.87
N ALA A 84 -2.79 -13.09 4.14
CA ALA A 84 -3.82 -13.22 3.10
C ALA A 84 -5.01 -12.31 3.40
N LEU A 85 -5.61 -11.75 2.35
CA LEU A 85 -6.86 -11.02 2.47
C LEU A 85 -7.99 -11.96 2.86
N THR A 86 -8.86 -11.47 3.75
CA THR A 86 -10.16 -12.08 3.99
C THR A 86 -11.21 -11.47 3.06
N ASP A 87 -12.40 -12.05 3.01
CA ASP A 87 -13.52 -11.45 2.27
C ASP A 87 -13.83 -10.03 2.79
N ALA A 88 -13.76 -9.84 4.11
CA ALA A 88 -13.91 -8.53 4.72
C ALA A 88 -12.82 -7.55 4.29
N GLY A 89 -11.59 -8.04 4.14
CA GLY A 89 -10.47 -7.24 3.63
C GLY A 89 -10.68 -6.80 2.20
N VAL A 90 -11.15 -7.70 1.33
CA VAL A 90 -11.50 -7.37 -0.06
C VAL A 90 -12.61 -6.32 -0.10
N ALA A 91 -13.66 -6.50 0.69
CA ALA A 91 -14.78 -5.56 0.76
C ALA A 91 -14.31 -4.18 1.23
N ARG A 92 -13.46 -4.14 2.26
CA ARG A 92 -12.90 -2.89 2.79
C ARG A 92 -12.06 -2.16 1.75
N LEU A 93 -11.22 -2.89 1.02
CA LEU A 93 -10.40 -2.34 -0.06
C LEU A 93 -11.29 -1.78 -1.18
N THR A 94 -12.30 -2.52 -1.62
CA THR A 94 -13.23 -2.11 -2.66
C THR A 94 -13.97 -0.82 -2.27
N GLU A 95 -14.35 -0.69 -1.02
CA GLU A 95 -15.02 0.50 -0.49
C GLU A 95 -14.10 1.71 -0.44
N THR A 96 -12.83 1.51 -0.06
CA THR A 96 -11.88 2.61 0.19
C THR A 96 -11.09 3.04 -1.04
N ALA A 97 -10.88 2.15 -2.01
CA ALA A 97 -10.08 2.44 -3.20
C ALA A 97 -10.56 3.66 -3.99
N PRO A 98 -11.87 3.85 -4.25
CA PRO A 98 -12.33 5.05 -4.97
C PRO A 98 -12.02 6.35 -4.24
N VAL A 99 -12.07 6.35 -2.90
CA VAL A 99 -11.76 7.52 -2.07
C VAL A 99 -10.28 7.86 -2.22
N HIS A 100 -9.41 6.86 -2.14
CA HIS A 100 -7.97 7.05 -2.33
C HIS A 100 -7.65 7.57 -3.74
N LEU A 101 -8.25 6.99 -4.77
CA LEU A 101 -8.03 7.41 -6.16
C LEU A 101 -8.47 8.84 -6.41
N ARG A 102 -9.59 9.27 -5.83
CA ARG A 102 -10.02 10.68 -5.89
C ARG A 102 -9.01 11.60 -5.24
N GLY A 103 -8.46 11.20 -4.10
CA GLY A 103 -7.41 11.97 -3.41
C GLY A 103 -6.17 12.12 -4.28
N VAL A 104 -5.70 11.04 -4.88
CA VAL A 104 -4.54 11.07 -5.79
C VAL A 104 -4.83 11.96 -7.01
N SER A 105 -6.02 11.83 -7.59
CA SER A 105 -6.43 12.67 -8.71
C SER A 105 -6.41 14.15 -8.33
N ASN A 106 -7.09 14.52 -7.25
CA ASN A 106 -7.25 15.91 -6.83
C ASN A 106 -5.94 16.55 -6.36
N LEU A 107 -5.11 15.81 -5.67
CA LEU A 107 -3.90 16.35 -5.04
C LEU A 107 -2.66 16.27 -5.93
N PHE A 108 -2.67 15.40 -6.92
CA PHE A 108 -1.50 15.14 -7.73
C PHE A 108 -1.79 15.22 -9.23
N VAL A 109 -2.62 14.32 -9.77
CA VAL A 109 -2.80 14.17 -11.22
C VAL A 109 -3.35 15.43 -11.87
N GLU A 110 -4.38 16.04 -11.28
CA GLU A 110 -5.02 17.24 -11.83
C GLU A 110 -4.16 18.50 -11.77
N ARG A 111 -3.08 18.47 -10.99
CA ARG A 111 -2.16 19.61 -10.85
C ARG A 111 -1.05 19.58 -11.89
N LEU A 112 -0.91 18.49 -12.62
CA LEU A 112 0.13 18.28 -13.62
C LEU A 112 -0.52 18.15 -15.00
N ASP A 113 0.13 18.69 -16.03
CA ASP A 113 -0.31 18.47 -17.39
C ASP A 113 0.16 17.09 -17.93
N GLU A 114 -0.29 16.72 -19.11
CA GLU A 114 0.07 15.44 -19.72
C GLU A 114 1.58 15.28 -19.94
N GLN A 115 2.24 16.38 -20.27
CA GLN A 115 3.70 16.38 -20.48
C GLN A 115 4.44 16.17 -19.17
N ASP A 116 4.04 16.85 -18.11
CA ASP A 116 4.60 16.66 -16.77
C ASP A 116 4.47 15.21 -16.32
N LEU A 117 3.28 14.62 -16.50
CA LEU A 117 3.01 13.24 -16.10
C LEU A 117 3.88 12.25 -16.88
N ALA A 118 4.03 12.45 -18.20
CA ALA A 118 4.83 11.58 -19.04
C ALA A 118 6.32 11.64 -18.68
N VAL A 119 6.84 12.85 -18.44
CA VAL A 119 8.25 13.05 -18.03
C VAL A 119 8.49 12.44 -16.67
N LEU A 120 7.58 12.67 -15.72
CA LEU A 120 7.70 12.14 -14.36
C LEU A 120 7.66 10.61 -14.35
N GLU A 121 6.74 10.01 -15.09
CA GLU A 121 6.66 8.56 -15.24
C GLU A 121 7.96 7.98 -15.75
N THR A 122 8.49 8.53 -16.84
CA THR A 122 9.74 8.07 -17.44
C THR A 122 10.92 8.20 -16.48
N ALA A 123 11.02 9.34 -15.79
CA ALA A 123 12.11 9.60 -14.87
C ALA A 123 12.06 8.66 -13.65
N LEU A 124 10.89 8.48 -13.06
CA LEU A 124 10.73 7.63 -11.89
C LEU A 124 10.94 6.14 -12.20
N ARG A 125 10.56 5.69 -13.38
CA ARG A 125 10.83 4.31 -13.81
C ARG A 125 12.33 4.01 -13.82
N LYS A 126 13.15 4.94 -14.28
CA LYS A 126 14.62 4.79 -14.27
C LYS A 126 15.14 4.60 -12.85
N VAL A 127 14.64 5.41 -11.92
CA VAL A 127 15.05 5.32 -10.50
C VAL A 127 14.62 3.98 -9.89
N ILE A 128 13.40 3.54 -10.16
CA ILE A 128 12.87 2.29 -9.61
C ILE A 128 13.69 1.09 -10.11
N VAL A 129 14.00 1.04 -11.42
CA VAL A 129 14.79 -0.04 -12.01
C VAL A 129 16.18 -0.09 -11.38
N ASP A 130 16.85 1.04 -11.27
CA ASP A 130 18.19 1.11 -10.69
C ASP A 130 18.19 0.66 -9.22
N CYS A 131 17.19 1.05 -8.45
CA CYS A 131 17.05 0.66 -7.04
C CYS A 131 16.72 -0.83 -6.87
N THR A 132 16.01 -1.42 -7.83
CA THR A 132 15.63 -2.84 -7.78
C THR A 132 16.82 -3.75 -8.03
N PHE A 133 17.74 -3.32 -8.87
CA PHE A 133 18.95 -4.11 -9.23
C PHE A 133 20.21 -3.65 -8.51
N GLY A 134 20.09 -2.66 -7.66
CA GLY A 134 21.22 -2.12 -6.89
C GLY A 134 21.58 -2.89 -5.64
#